data_c266ee754f18e38f4b028700394ead97
#
_entry.id   c266ee754f18e38f4b028700394ead97
#
_cell.length_a   1.000
_cell.length_b   1.000
_cell.length_c   1.000
_cell.angle_alpha   90.00
_cell.angle_beta   90.00
_cell.angle_gamma   90.00
#
_symmetry.space_group_name_H-M   'P 1'
#
loop_
_entity.id
_entity.type
_entity.pdbx_description
1 polymer ?
#
loop_
_entity_poly.entity_id
_entity_poly.type
_entity_poly.pdbx_seq_one_letter_code
_entity_poly.pdbx_strand_id
1 'polypeptide(L)'
;PVGVQGPGGNGSVTAAIIYSGIIASPATTTAITYTFDGTTWSDASADVNTECSMFGSAGPQTGNTAALKFGGETHPGKTVNTELYDGSTWTEVANIANGRRSFGGAGTTASALFFGGEPPSGAGLTEEWSVTPSIKTFTAS
;
A
#
# COMPACT_ATOMS: atom_id res chain seq x y z
N PRO A 1 -16.40 1.83 -10.32
CA PRO A 1 -15.58 0.93 -9.50
C PRO A 1 -16.43 -0.04 -8.69
N VAL A 2 -15.94 -1.24 -8.42
CA VAL A 2 -16.56 -2.14 -7.45
C VAL A 2 -16.34 -1.59 -6.04
N GLY A 3 -17.26 -1.89 -5.12
CA GLY A 3 -17.11 -1.47 -3.72
C GLY A 3 -15.95 -2.21 -3.05
N VAL A 4 -14.92 -1.50 -2.63
CA VAL A 4 -13.75 -2.04 -1.95
C VAL A 4 -13.70 -1.49 -0.53
N GLN A 5 -13.46 -2.37 0.44
CA GLN A 5 -13.26 -2.01 1.85
C GLN A 5 -11.78 -1.97 2.19
N GLY A 6 -11.34 -0.93 2.90
CA GLY A 6 -9.97 -0.76 3.34
C GLY A 6 -8.93 -0.73 2.21
N PRO A 7 -9.19 -0.03 1.08
CA PRO A 7 -8.17 0.15 0.06
C PRO A 7 -7.05 1.04 0.57
N GLY A 8 -5.87 0.91 0.00
CA GLY A 8 -4.85 1.97 0.06
C GLY A 8 -5.18 3.08 -0.92
N GLY A 9 -4.60 4.22 -0.73
CA GLY A 9 -4.76 5.31 -1.68
C GLY A 9 -4.01 6.57 -1.29
N ASN A 10 -3.84 7.42 -2.28
CA ASN A 10 -3.26 8.76 -2.13
C ASN A 10 -3.75 9.65 -3.28
N GLY A 11 -3.44 10.93 -3.20
CA GLY A 11 -3.80 11.90 -4.23
C GLY A 11 -4.52 13.13 -3.70
N SER A 12 -5.20 13.82 -4.60
CA SER A 12 -5.95 15.04 -4.34
C SER A 12 -7.38 14.94 -4.87
N VAL A 13 -8.16 15.99 -4.70
CA VAL A 13 -9.54 16.10 -5.23
C VAL A 13 -9.60 16.13 -6.76
N THR A 14 -8.48 16.35 -7.44
CA THR A 14 -8.39 16.39 -8.89
C THR A 14 -7.64 15.22 -9.51
N ALA A 15 -6.92 14.44 -8.71
CA ALA A 15 -6.22 13.24 -9.17
C ALA A 15 -5.89 12.34 -7.98
N ALA A 16 -6.42 11.13 -7.97
CA ALA A 16 -6.22 10.18 -6.89
C ALA A 16 -6.07 8.75 -7.42
N ILE A 17 -5.52 7.89 -6.59
CA ILE A 17 -5.39 6.45 -6.83
C ILE A 17 -5.90 5.69 -5.60
N ILE A 18 -6.63 4.61 -5.84
CA ILE A 18 -6.94 3.60 -4.81
C ILE A 18 -6.59 2.22 -5.35
N TYR A 19 -6.19 1.33 -4.46
CA TYR A 19 -5.72 0.01 -4.86
C TYR A 19 -5.90 -1.03 -3.75
N SER A 20 -6.06 -2.28 -4.17
CA SER A 20 -6.18 -3.46 -3.29
C SER A 20 -7.32 -3.32 -2.26
N GLY A 21 -7.36 -4.18 -1.25
CA GLY A 21 -8.41 -4.18 -0.25
C GLY A 21 -9.30 -5.42 -0.33
N ILE A 22 -10.53 -5.33 0.16
CA ILE A 22 -11.48 -6.44 0.20
C ILE A 22 -12.74 -6.08 -0.59
N ILE A 23 -13.15 -6.93 -1.53
CA ILE A 23 -14.49 -6.89 -2.12
C ILE A 23 -15.46 -7.52 -1.10
N ALA A 24 -16.53 -6.81 -0.78
CA ALA A 24 -17.41 -7.16 0.33
C ALA A 24 -18.23 -8.45 0.09
N SER A 25 -18.47 -8.84 -1.16
CA SER A 25 -19.29 -10.02 -1.45
C SER A 25 -18.89 -10.67 -2.79
N PRO A 26 -18.31 -11.89 -2.80
CA PRO A 26 -17.80 -12.59 -1.62
C PRO A 26 -16.62 -11.85 -1.00
N ALA A 27 -16.41 -11.98 0.31
CA ALA A 27 -15.31 -11.32 1.01
C ALA A 27 -13.97 -11.92 0.55
N THR A 28 -13.33 -11.27 -0.42
CA THR A 28 -12.05 -11.67 -0.99
C THR A 28 -11.13 -10.47 -1.14
N THR A 29 -9.85 -10.68 -0.99
CA THR A 29 -8.85 -9.67 -1.36
C THR A 29 -8.92 -9.39 -2.86
N THR A 30 -8.53 -8.21 -3.26
CA THR A 30 -8.51 -7.80 -4.67
C THR A 30 -7.20 -7.10 -4.99
N ALA A 31 -6.74 -7.30 -6.22
CA ALA A 31 -5.59 -6.59 -6.77
C ALA A 31 -5.95 -5.25 -7.45
N ILE A 32 -7.24 -4.98 -7.64
CA ILE A 32 -7.73 -3.89 -8.48
C ILE A 32 -7.11 -2.54 -8.11
N THR A 33 -6.72 -1.80 -9.12
CA THR A 33 -6.25 -0.42 -9.00
C THR A 33 -7.17 0.50 -9.80
N TYR A 34 -7.65 1.58 -9.18
CA TYR A 34 -8.43 2.63 -9.84
C TYR A 34 -7.72 3.96 -9.74
N THR A 35 -7.84 4.75 -10.80
CA THR A 35 -7.37 6.13 -10.85
C THR A 35 -8.54 7.10 -11.03
N PHE A 36 -8.45 8.26 -10.40
CA PHE A 36 -9.41 9.36 -10.49
C PHE A 36 -8.77 10.55 -11.21
N ASP A 37 -9.48 11.11 -12.17
CA ASP A 37 -9.03 12.24 -13.00
C ASP A 37 -9.61 13.60 -12.56
N GLY A 38 -10.27 13.65 -11.43
CA GLY A 38 -11.01 14.84 -10.95
C GLY A 38 -12.51 14.79 -11.26
N THR A 39 -12.96 13.85 -12.08
CA THR A 39 -14.36 13.71 -12.52
C THR A 39 -14.83 12.26 -12.41
N THR A 40 -14.04 11.32 -12.88
CA THR A 40 -14.40 9.90 -12.98
C THR A 40 -13.29 8.99 -12.42
N TRP A 41 -13.71 7.86 -11.90
CA TRP A 41 -12.83 6.75 -11.58
C TRP A 41 -12.76 5.79 -12.76
N SER A 42 -11.57 5.39 -13.13
CA SER A 42 -11.29 4.43 -14.21
C SER A 42 -10.36 3.33 -13.72
N ASP A 43 -10.44 2.15 -14.31
CA ASP A 43 -9.47 1.09 -14.08
C ASP A 43 -8.08 1.58 -14.51
N ALA A 44 -7.09 1.34 -13.68
CA ALA A 44 -5.70 1.63 -14.03
C ALA A 44 -5.18 0.63 -15.08
N SER A 45 -4.07 0.96 -15.71
CA SER A 45 -3.42 0.09 -16.70
C SER A 45 -2.84 -1.20 -16.10
N ALA A 46 -2.61 -1.21 -14.79
CA ALA A 46 -2.09 -2.37 -14.07
C ALA A 46 -2.60 -2.42 -12.64
N ASP A 47 -2.85 -3.62 -12.16
CA ASP A 47 -3.22 -3.94 -10.80
C ASP A 47 -1.99 -4.27 -9.94
N VAL A 48 -2.12 -4.23 -8.60
CA VAL A 48 -1.06 -4.66 -7.69
C VAL A 48 -0.69 -6.14 -7.95
N ASN A 49 0.58 -6.49 -7.79
CA ASN A 49 1.02 -7.88 -7.99
C ASN A 49 0.57 -8.80 -6.85
N THR A 50 0.48 -8.28 -5.64
CA THR A 50 0.05 -9.04 -4.44
C THR A 50 -1.23 -8.45 -3.89
N GLU A 51 -2.35 -9.13 -4.12
CA GLU A 51 -3.62 -8.76 -3.51
C GLU A 51 -3.57 -8.92 -1.98
N CYS A 52 -3.99 -7.91 -1.26
CA CYS A 52 -4.03 -7.97 0.20
C CYS A 52 -4.98 -6.90 0.78
N SER A 53 -5.21 -7.00 2.07
CA SER A 53 -5.95 -6.02 2.86
C SER A 53 -5.14 -5.55 4.06
N MET A 54 -5.61 -4.53 4.76
CA MET A 54 -5.00 -4.05 6.01
C MET A 54 -3.50 -3.74 5.89
N PHE A 55 -3.06 -3.30 4.73
CA PHE A 55 -1.68 -2.94 4.41
C PHE A 55 -1.41 -1.45 4.70
N GLY A 56 -0.14 -1.07 4.72
CA GLY A 56 0.27 0.32 4.77
C GLY A 56 0.41 0.91 3.38
N SER A 57 0.20 2.21 3.27
CA SER A 57 0.32 2.93 2.01
C SER A 57 1.01 4.28 2.20
N ALA A 58 1.72 4.72 1.18
CA ALA A 58 2.28 6.06 1.08
C ALA A 58 2.26 6.52 -0.38
N GLY A 59 2.33 7.82 -0.59
CA GLY A 59 2.35 8.37 -1.93
C GLY A 59 2.18 9.88 -1.92
N PRO A 60 2.37 10.54 -3.07
CA PRO A 60 2.19 11.98 -3.17
C PRO A 60 0.73 12.38 -2.92
N GLN A 61 0.55 13.52 -2.29
CA GLN A 61 -0.78 14.09 -2.04
C GLN A 61 -1.36 14.79 -3.28
N THR A 62 -0.64 14.78 -4.38
CA THR A 62 -0.99 15.50 -5.61
C THR A 62 -0.81 14.60 -6.82
N GLY A 63 -1.78 13.74 -7.08
CA GLY A 63 -1.76 12.94 -8.30
C GLY A 63 -2.02 11.45 -8.09
N ASN A 64 -2.19 10.77 -9.20
CA ASN A 64 -2.56 9.36 -9.29
C ASN A 64 -1.51 8.51 -10.04
N THR A 65 -0.32 9.05 -10.25
CA THR A 65 0.75 8.43 -11.05
C THR A 65 1.85 7.80 -10.21
N ALA A 66 1.72 7.80 -8.89
CA ALA A 66 2.69 7.18 -8.00
C ALA A 66 2.03 6.72 -6.70
N ALA A 67 2.36 5.54 -6.24
CA ALA A 67 1.88 4.98 -4.97
C ALA A 67 2.88 3.96 -4.44
N LEU A 68 2.90 3.78 -3.13
CA LEU A 68 3.70 2.77 -2.46
C LEU A 68 2.78 1.96 -1.53
N LYS A 69 2.76 0.65 -1.70
CA LYS A 69 2.01 -0.32 -0.91
C LYS A 69 2.99 -1.22 -0.20
N PHE A 70 2.80 -1.51 1.06
CA PHE A 70 3.68 -2.39 1.83
C PHE A 70 2.94 -3.28 2.82
N GLY A 71 3.38 -4.54 2.90
CA GLY A 71 2.82 -5.56 3.78
C GLY A 71 1.35 -5.85 3.55
N GLY A 72 0.66 -6.24 4.61
CA GLY A 72 -0.77 -6.54 4.63
C GLY A 72 -1.10 -8.01 4.83
N GLU A 73 -2.39 -8.31 4.76
CA GLU A 73 -2.95 -9.65 4.92
C GLU A 73 -3.39 -10.26 3.60
N THR A 74 -2.90 -11.44 3.28
CA THR A 74 -3.12 -12.16 2.00
C THR A 74 -4.05 -13.37 2.11
N HIS A 75 -4.67 -13.61 3.25
CA HIS A 75 -5.55 -14.77 3.53
C HIS A 75 -5.14 -16.13 2.90
N PRO A 76 -4.57 -17.05 3.69
CA PRO A 76 -4.22 -16.85 5.08
C PRO A 76 -2.78 -16.36 5.21
N GLY A 77 -2.54 -15.32 5.97
CA GLY A 77 -1.17 -14.89 6.27
C GLY A 77 -0.92 -13.41 6.10
N LYS A 78 0.33 -13.04 6.31
CA LYS A 78 0.81 -11.67 6.17
C LYS A 78 1.94 -11.65 5.16
N THR A 79 1.96 -10.64 4.30
CA THR A 79 3.03 -10.45 3.33
C THR A 79 4.06 -9.44 3.82
N VAL A 80 5.27 -9.55 3.30
CA VAL A 80 6.33 -8.56 3.44
C VAL A 80 6.46 -7.67 2.19
N ASN A 81 5.73 -8.04 1.12
CA ASN A 81 5.90 -7.41 -0.18
C ASN A 81 5.63 -5.91 -0.14
N THR A 82 6.55 -5.18 -0.72
CA THR A 82 6.41 -3.75 -0.97
C THR A 82 6.37 -3.53 -2.47
N GLU A 83 5.36 -2.80 -2.92
CA GLU A 83 5.15 -2.54 -4.34
C GLU A 83 5.06 -1.05 -4.61
N LEU A 84 5.75 -0.62 -5.66
CA LEU A 84 5.79 0.75 -6.14
C LEU A 84 5.02 0.85 -7.47
N TYR A 85 4.10 1.80 -7.54
CA TYR A 85 3.42 2.21 -8.77
C TYR A 85 4.12 3.42 -9.39
N ASP A 86 4.39 3.35 -10.68
CA ASP A 86 5.07 4.41 -11.45
C ASP A 86 4.15 5.21 -12.38
N GLY A 87 2.84 4.98 -12.29
CA GLY A 87 1.83 5.57 -13.17
C GLY A 87 1.36 4.63 -14.28
N SER A 88 2.03 3.49 -14.45
CA SER A 88 1.69 2.51 -15.48
C SER A 88 1.78 1.05 -15.01
N THR A 89 2.71 0.76 -14.12
CA THR A 89 2.97 -0.60 -13.61
C THR A 89 3.22 -0.62 -12.11
N TRP A 90 2.88 -1.75 -11.48
CA TRP A 90 3.29 -2.08 -10.12
C TRP A 90 4.54 -2.95 -10.16
N THR A 91 5.58 -2.58 -9.43
CA THR A 91 6.84 -3.32 -9.35
C THR A 91 7.16 -3.62 -7.90
N GLU A 92 7.51 -4.88 -7.59
CA GLU A 92 8.00 -5.25 -6.27
C GLU A 92 9.38 -4.61 -6.04
N VAL A 93 9.52 -3.96 -4.88
CA VAL A 93 10.73 -3.27 -4.44
C VAL A 93 11.22 -3.85 -3.12
N ALA A 94 12.16 -3.20 -2.43
CA ALA A 94 12.68 -3.69 -1.16
C ALA A 94 11.56 -3.92 -0.14
N ASN A 95 11.43 -5.15 0.34
CA ASN A 95 10.37 -5.59 1.23
C ASN A 95 10.56 -5.10 2.68
N ILE A 96 9.46 -5.03 3.42
CA ILE A 96 9.52 -4.80 4.87
C ILE A 96 10.16 -5.99 5.57
N ALA A 97 10.82 -5.76 6.70
CA ALA A 97 11.54 -6.82 7.41
C ALA A 97 10.59 -7.85 8.04
N ASN A 98 9.41 -7.42 8.49
CA ASN A 98 8.45 -8.28 9.16
C ASN A 98 7.04 -8.14 8.56
N GLY A 99 6.47 -9.24 8.09
CA GLY A 99 5.10 -9.27 7.60
C GLY A 99 4.11 -8.88 8.69
N ARG A 100 3.30 -7.85 8.43
CA ARG A 100 2.32 -7.31 9.37
C ARG A 100 1.11 -6.74 8.66
N ARG A 101 0.03 -6.55 9.42
CA ARG A 101 -1.22 -5.95 8.96
C ARG A 101 -1.69 -4.85 9.92
N SER A 102 -2.70 -4.11 9.55
CA SER A 102 -3.35 -3.07 10.38
C SER A 102 -2.39 -1.99 10.86
N PHE A 103 -1.51 -1.52 10.00
CA PHE A 103 -0.50 -0.52 10.31
C PHE A 103 -0.63 0.73 9.44
N GLY A 104 -0.04 1.83 9.90
CA GLY A 104 -0.03 3.09 9.20
C GLY A 104 1.16 3.26 8.28
N GLY A 105 0.99 4.05 7.23
CA GLY A 105 2.06 4.51 6.39
C GLY A 105 1.94 6.00 6.11
N ALA A 106 3.08 6.66 5.93
CA ALA A 106 3.14 8.08 5.59
C ALA A 106 4.39 8.37 4.78
N GLY A 107 4.34 9.39 3.94
CA GLY A 107 5.47 9.81 3.12
C GLY A 107 5.16 9.80 1.63
N THR A 108 6.21 9.67 0.85
CA THR A 108 6.16 9.66 -0.61
C THR A 108 6.69 8.33 -1.14
N THR A 109 6.63 8.14 -2.45
CA THR A 109 7.27 6.99 -3.11
C THR A 109 8.80 7.03 -3.09
N ALA A 110 9.41 8.14 -2.72
CA ALA A 110 10.86 8.26 -2.59
C ALA A 110 11.35 8.04 -1.14
N SER A 111 10.50 8.32 -0.15
CA SER A 111 10.82 8.15 1.27
C SER A 111 9.52 8.02 2.06
N ALA A 112 9.37 6.91 2.77
CA ALA A 112 8.18 6.61 3.55
C ALA A 112 8.51 5.97 4.89
N LEU A 113 7.63 6.19 5.87
CA LEU A 113 7.62 5.49 7.14
C LEU A 113 6.39 4.61 7.23
N PHE A 114 6.54 3.44 7.80
CA PHE A 114 5.44 2.57 8.17
C PHE A 114 5.61 2.12 9.63
N PHE A 115 4.53 2.23 10.38
CA PHE A 115 4.59 2.15 11.83
C PHE A 115 3.39 1.44 12.43
N GLY A 116 3.62 0.75 13.54
CA GLY A 116 2.59 0.02 14.27
C GLY A 116 2.19 -1.30 13.61
N GLY A 117 0.95 -1.70 13.81
CA GLY A 117 0.36 -2.92 13.25
C GLY A 117 0.46 -4.13 14.16
N GLU A 118 -0.06 -5.25 13.65
CA GLU A 118 -0.03 -6.55 14.31
C GLU A 118 1.10 -7.40 13.76
N PRO A 119 2.26 -7.45 14.39
CA PRO A 119 3.30 -8.41 14.10
C PRO A 119 2.97 -9.77 14.75
N PRO A 120 3.70 -10.84 14.40
CA PRO A 120 3.64 -12.11 15.13
C PRO A 120 3.99 -11.97 16.62
N SER A 121 4.79 -10.93 16.98
CA SER A 121 5.16 -10.61 18.36
C SER A 121 5.65 -9.16 18.45
N GLY A 122 5.08 -8.38 19.34
CA GLY A 122 5.55 -7.06 19.73
C GLY A 122 4.96 -5.89 18.92
N ALA A 123 4.42 -4.92 19.63
CA ALA A 123 3.98 -3.64 19.09
C ALA A 123 5.16 -2.68 18.95
N GLY A 124 5.03 -1.67 18.10
CA GLY A 124 5.94 -0.53 18.08
C GLY A 124 7.07 -0.57 17.04
N LEU A 125 7.02 -1.47 16.07
CA LEU A 125 7.99 -1.46 14.97
C LEU A 125 7.71 -0.30 14.03
N THR A 126 8.75 0.48 13.74
CA THR A 126 8.75 1.48 12.67
C THR A 126 9.86 1.12 11.70
N GLU A 127 9.54 1.19 10.42
CA GLU A 127 10.52 0.95 9.35
C GLU A 127 10.51 2.16 8.41
N GLU A 128 11.68 2.52 7.91
CA GLU A 128 11.85 3.53 6.87
C GLU A 128 12.11 2.84 5.53
N TRP A 129 11.40 3.30 4.51
CA TRP A 129 11.65 2.93 3.13
C TRP A 129 12.20 4.13 2.37
N SER A 130 13.21 3.90 1.52
CA SER A 130 13.77 4.94 0.65
C SER A 130 14.25 4.33 -0.67
N VAL A 131 14.24 5.12 -1.73
CA VAL A 131 14.73 4.69 -3.07
C VAL A 131 16.23 4.38 -3.11
N THR A 132 17.01 4.86 -2.16
CA THR A 132 18.36 4.37 -1.89
C THR A 132 18.20 3.11 -1.03
N PRO A 133 18.70 1.94 -1.47
CA PRO A 133 18.34 0.67 -0.86
C PRO A 133 18.91 0.51 0.55
N SER A 134 18.21 1.01 1.53
CA SER A 134 18.46 0.69 2.93
C SER A 134 17.16 0.83 3.74
N ILE A 135 16.60 -0.28 4.17
CA ILE A 135 15.58 -0.29 5.20
C ILE A 135 16.29 -0.12 6.54
N LYS A 136 15.96 0.95 7.27
CA LYS A 136 16.38 1.15 8.65
C LYS A 136 15.21 0.79 9.56
N THR A 137 15.40 -0.19 10.41
CA THR A 137 14.42 -0.55 11.44
C THR A 137 14.72 0.24 12.71
N PHE A 138 13.73 0.99 13.19
CA PHE A 138 13.82 1.68 14.46
C PHE A 138 13.04 0.90 15.51
N THR A 139 13.73 0.44 16.55
CA THR A 139 13.08 -0.13 17.74
C THR A 139 12.76 1.00 18.69
N ALA A 140 11.49 1.15 19.07
CA ALA A 140 11.14 2.05 20.16
C ALA A 140 11.72 1.47 21.47
N SER A 141 12.49 2.28 22.16
CA SER A 141 12.97 2.00 23.52
C SER A 141 11.91 2.36 24.55
#